data_374f5e3987aa33faf8da15e87a750f26
#
_entry.id   374f5e3987aa33faf8da15e87a750f26
#
_cell.length_a   1.000
_cell.length_b   1.000
_cell.length_c   1.000
_cell.angle_alpha   90.00
_cell.angle_beta   90.00
_cell.angle_gamma   90.00
#
_symmetry.space_group_name_H-M   'P 1'
#
loop_
_entity.id
_entity.type
_entity.pdbx_description
1 polymer ?
#
loop_
_entity_poly.entity_id
_entity_poly.type
_entity_poly.pdbx_seq_one_letter_code
_entity_poly.pdbx_strand_id
1 'polypeptide(L)'
;MKELKDYVRTIPDFPEPGIMFRDVTSVLQDADGFALAVDTMLDQVKDLEFDAICGAEARGFLFGAAMAYKLHKPILLARKKGKLPCETVSQTYDLEYGQATIEMHKDTVKPGWKVLLVDDLMATGGTLEAMVKLTEKLGGKPVGVSVLMELKGLKGRAKIEDMGCPVFAAISYDGK
;
A
#
# COMPACT_ATOMS: atom_id res chain seq x y z
N MET A 1 -17.04 -0.62 -22.05
CA MET A 1 -16.69 -0.08 -20.72
C MET A 1 -15.20 -0.31 -20.47
N LYS A 2 -14.51 0.72 -20.00
CA LYS A 2 -13.08 0.61 -19.69
C LYS A 2 -12.85 -0.22 -18.43
N GLU A 3 -11.87 -1.11 -18.47
CA GLU A 3 -11.38 -1.83 -17.30
C GLU A 3 -10.34 -0.97 -16.59
N LEU A 4 -10.05 -1.31 -15.35
CA LEU A 4 -9.10 -0.54 -14.55
C LEU A 4 -7.72 -0.42 -15.21
N LYS A 5 -7.24 -1.50 -15.85
CA LYS A 5 -5.95 -1.47 -16.58
C LYS A 5 -5.91 -0.44 -17.70
N ASP A 6 -7.06 -0.13 -18.29
CA ASP A 6 -7.14 0.84 -19.40
C ASP A 6 -6.80 2.26 -18.95
N TYR A 7 -6.88 2.53 -17.65
CA TYR A 7 -6.53 3.84 -17.07
C TYR A 7 -5.06 3.95 -16.70
N VAL A 8 -4.32 2.83 -16.70
CA VAL A 8 -2.90 2.82 -16.33
C VAL A 8 -2.05 3.02 -17.57
N ARG A 9 -1.33 4.14 -17.61
CA ARG A 9 -0.39 4.42 -18.70
C ARG A 9 0.89 3.60 -18.48
N THR A 10 1.34 2.93 -19.53
CA THR A 10 2.61 2.21 -19.50
C THR A 10 3.67 3.04 -20.23
N ILE A 11 4.79 3.27 -19.57
CA ILE A 11 5.94 3.99 -20.14
C ILE A 11 7.06 2.98 -20.35
N PRO A 12 7.32 2.57 -21.60
CA PRO A 12 8.39 1.60 -21.87
C PRO A 12 9.75 2.24 -21.62
N ASP A 13 10.70 1.40 -21.23
CA ASP A 13 12.10 1.78 -21.03
C ASP A 13 12.31 2.95 -20.05
N PHE A 14 11.55 2.94 -18.95
CA PHE A 14 11.66 3.96 -17.91
C PHE A 14 11.74 3.28 -16.53
N PRO A 15 12.63 3.70 -15.63
CA PRO A 15 13.68 4.70 -15.85
C PRO A 15 14.89 4.17 -16.64
N GLU A 16 14.88 2.88 -16.96
CA GLU A 16 15.95 2.21 -17.68
C GLU A 16 15.40 1.32 -18.80
N PRO A 17 16.19 1.04 -19.84
CA PRO A 17 15.78 0.10 -20.89
C PRO A 17 15.35 -1.26 -20.33
N GLY A 18 14.26 -1.80 -20.87
CA GLY A 18 13.71 -3.10 -20.47
C GLY A 18 12.70 -3.03 -19.34
N ILE A 19 12.51 -1.88 -18.70
CA ILE A 19 11.54 -1.70 -17.64
C ILE A 19 10.26 -1.09 -18.20
N MET A 20 9.13 -1.74 -17.94
CA MET A 20 7.81 -1.25 -18.30
C MET A 20 7.22 -0.53 -17.08
N PHE A 21 7.34 0.79 -17.03
CA PHE A 21 6.87 1.59 -15.91
C PHE A 21 5.35 1.75 -15.98
N ARG A 22 4.66 1.40 -14.89
CA ARG A 22 3.21 1.53 -14.77
C ARG A 22 2.89 2.80 -14.00
N ASP A 23 2.31 3.77 -14.69
CA ASP A 23 2.10 5.11 -14.15
C ASP A 23 0.75 5.21 -13.44
N VAL A 24 0.80 5.30 -12.11
CA VAL A 24 -0.41 5.43 -11.29
C VAL A 24 -1.06 6.81 -11.43
N THR A 25 -0.28 7.83 -11.82
CA THR A 25 -0.83 9.18 -11.93
C THR A 25 -1.91 9.30 -13.01
N SER A 26 -1.84 8.46 -14.05
CA SER A 26 -2.87 8.44 -15.08
C SER A 26 -4.22 7.94 -14.56
N VAL A 27 -4.21 7.11 -13.52
CA VAL A 27 -5.43 6.69 -12.82
C VAL A 27 -5.96 7.84 -11.98
N LEU A 28 -5.08 8.50 -11.25
CA LEU A 28 -5.45 9.59 -10.33
C LEU A 28 -6.04 10.80 -11.04
N GLN A 29 -5.56 11.10 -12.24
CA GLN A 29 -5.98 12.29 -12.98
C GLN A 29 -7.30 12.12 -13.75
N ASP A 30 -7.85 10.92 -13.76
CA ASP A 30 -9.11 10.60 -14.42
C ASP A 30 -10.15 10.28 -13.34
N ALA A 31 -11.24 11.05 -13.31
CA ALA A 31 -12.26 10.91 -12.28
C ALA A 31 -12.88 9.50 -12.26
N ASP A 32 -13.17 8.97 -13.44
CA ASP A 32 -13.76 7.62 -13.56
C ASP A 32 -12.73 6.55 -13.20
N GLY A 33 -11.47 6.73 -13.61
CA GLY A 33 -10.38 5.82 -13.29
C GLY A 33 -10.11 5.77 -11.80
N PHE A 34 -10.02 6.93 -11.16
CA PHE A 34 -9.79 7.00 -9.72
C PHE A 34 -10.95 6.38 -8.93
N ALA A 35 -12.19 6.70 -9.31
CA ALA A 35 -13.36 6.11 -8.67
C ALA A 35 -13.38 4.59 -8.81
N LEU A 36 -13.12 4.08 -10.02
CA LEU A 36 -13.08 2.65 -10.27
C LEU A 36 -11.98 1.97 -9.44
N ALA A 37 -10.80 2.61 -9.33
CA ALA A 37 -9.70 2.08 -8.52
C ALA A 37 -10.10 1.94 -7.05
N VAL A 38 -10.63 3.00 -6.47
CA VAL A 38 -11.03 3.00 -5.04
C VAL A 38 -12.17 2.00 -4.80
N ASP A 39 -13.18 1.99 -5.67
CA ASP A 39 -14.32 1.09 -5.52
C ASP A 39 -13.89 -0.39 -5.66
N THR A 40 -12.96 -0.68 -6.57
CA THR A 40 -12.42 -2.04 -6.72
C THR A 40 -11.67 -2.48 -5.46
N MET A 41 -10.82 -1.61 -4.93
CA MET A 41 -10.06 -1.90 -3.71
C MET A 41 -10.99 -2.12 -2.52
N LEU A 42 -12.03 -1.31 -2.40
CA LEU A 42 -13.03 -1.46 -1.35
C LEU A 42 -13.82 -2.78 -1.46
N ASP A 43 -14.21 -3.13 -2.68
CA ASP A 43 -14.96 -4.37 -2.91
C ASP A 43 -14.16 -5.60 -2.52
N GLN A 44 -12.86 -5.60 -2.79
CA GLN A 44 -11.99 -6.72 -2.45
C GLN A 44 -11.87 -6.97 -0.95
N VAL A 45 -12.05 -5.94 -0.12
CA VAL A 45 -11.90 -6.03 1.34
C VAL A 45 -13.23 -5.91 2.09
N LYS A 46 -14.35 -5.97 1.38
CA LYS A 46 -15.68 -5.75 1.97
C LYS A 46 -16.03 -6.72 3.10
N ASP A 47 -15.52 -7.93 3.06
CA ASP A 47 -15.79 -8.96 4.07
C ASP A 47 -14.72 -9.01 5.16
N LEU A 48 -13.74 -8.13 5.10
CA LEU A 48 -12.65 -8.06 6.06
C LEU A 48 -12.99 -7.04 7.15
N GLU A 49 -12.85 -7.44 8.41
CA GLU A 49 -13.07 -6.53 9.52
C GLU A 49 -11.77 -5.84 9.92
N PHE A 50 -11.81 -4.52 10.02
CA PHE A 50 -10.68 -3.73 10.49
C PHE A 50 -11.14 -2.41 11.09
N ASP A 51 -10.30 -1.82 11.95
CA ASP A 51 -10.60 -0.60 12.70
C ASP A 51 -10.02 0.65 12.05
N ALA A 52 -8.94 0.50 11.30
CA ALA A 52 -8.21 1.62 10.72
C ALA A 52 -7.50 1.20 9.43
N ILE A 53 -7.18 2.18 8.60
CA ILE A 53 -6.38 1.99 7.39
C ILE A 53 -5.07 2.73 7.59
N CYS A 54 -3.94 2.07 7.25
CA CYS A 54 -2.63 2.68 7.25
C CYS A 54 -2.12 2.79 5.83
N GLY A 55 -1.84 4.01 5.39
CA GLY A 55 -1.30 4.27 4.05
C GLY A 55 0.20 4.51 4.07
N ALA A 56 0.87 4.11 3.00
CA ALA A 56 2.31 4.31 2.82
C ALA A 56 2.60 5.60 2.05
N GLU A 57 3.54 6.39 2.56
CA GLU A 57 4.00 7.61 1.88
C GLU A 57 4.59 7.26 0.51
N ALA A 58 4.24 7.95 -0.55
CA ALA A 58 3.30 9.09 -0.54
C ALA A 58 2.00 8.73 -1.28
N ARG A 59 2.07 7.96 -2.37
CA ARG A 59 0.90 7.68 -3.22
C ARG A 59 -0.10 6.74 -2.55
N GLY A 60 0.35 5.91 -1.63
CA GLY A 60 -0.54 5.06 -0.83
C GLY A 60 -1.50 5.86 0.04
N PHE A 61 -1.12 7.08 0.43
CA PHE A 61 -2.01 7.97 1.18
C PHE A 61 -3.27 8.31 0.40
N LEU A 62 -3.14 8.48 -0.91
CA LEU A 62 -4.26 8.92 -1.76
C LEU A 62 -5.35 7.86 -1.81
N PHE A 63 -4.97 6.62 -2.01
CA PHE A 63 -5.92 5.50 -2.02
C PHE A 63 -6.40 5.17 -0.61
N GLY A 64 -5.51 5.15 0.37
CA GLY A 64 -5.85 4.88 1.76
C GLY A 64 -6.82 5.90 2.31
N ALA A 65 -6.59 7.19 2.04
CA ALA A 65 -7.46 8.26 2.51
C ALA A 65 -8.85 8.18 1.88
N ALA A 66 -8.93 7.90 0.58
CA ALA A 66 -10.22 7.76 -0.10
C ALA A 66 -11.02 6.59 0.45
N MET A 67 -10.35 5.45 0.68
CA MET A 67 -10.99 4.27 1.26
C MET A 67 -11.47 4.53 2.70
N ALA A 68 -10.61 5.14 3.52
CA ALA A 68 -10.93 5.45 4.91
C ALA A 68 -12.12 6.41 5.02
N TYR A 69 -12.14 7.44 4.19
CA TYR A 69 -13.25 8.39 4.15
C TYR A 69 -14.56 7.69 3.80
N LYS A 70 -14.55 6.85 2.77
CA LYS A 70 -15.75 6.15 2.34
C LYS A 70 -16.28 5.17 3.39
N LEU A 71 -15.38 4.55 4.15
CA LEU A 71 -15.75 3.59 5.20
C LEU A 71 -15.93 4.24 6.58
N HIS A 72 -15.74 5.54 6.68
CA HIS A 72 -15.79 6.28 7.95
C HIS A 72 -14.83 5.69 8.99
N LYS A 73 -13.56 5.52 8.58
CA LYS A 73 -12.50 4.97 9.42
C LYS A 73 -11.30 5.91 9.44
N PRO A 74 -10.46 5.83 10.49
CA PRO A 74 -9.26 6.65 10.53
C PRO A 74 -8.24 6.21 9.49
N ILE A 75 -7.45 7.17 9.01
CA ILE A 75 -6.28 6.92 8.16
C ILE A 75 -5.03 7.19 8.98
N LEU A 76 -4.17 6.19 9.07
CA LEU A 76 -2.90 6.24 9.78
C LEU A 76 -1.78 6.37 8.75
N LEU A 77 -0.69 7.03 9.13
CA LEU A 77 0.38 7.36 8.18
C LEU A 77 1.66 6.61 8.51
N ALA A 78 2.15 5.84 7.53
CA ALA A 78 3.51 5.30 7.56
C ALA A 78 4.36 6.21 6.67
N ARG A 79 5.32 6.90 7.26
CA ARG A 79 6.10 7.92 6.57
C ARG A 79 7.59 7.63 6.63
N LYS A 80 8.33 8.23 5.70
CA LYS A 80 9.77 8.15 5.68
C LYS A 80 10.35 8.80 6.94
N LYS A 81 11.49 8.29 7.39
CA LYS A 81 12.17 8.76 8.60
C LYS A 81 12.31 10.28 8.64
N GLY A 82 11.97 10.86 9.78
CA GLY A 82 12.11 12.30 10.01
C GLY A 82 10.95 13.16 9.58
N LYS A 83 9.88 12.58 9.05
CA LYS A 83 8.71 13.35 8.57
C LYS A 83 7.62 13.54 9.62
N LEU A 84 7.59 12.72 10.65
CA LEU A 84 6.56 12.78 11.69
C LEU A 84 7.03 13.60 12.88
N PRO A 85 6.18 14.48 13.44
CA PRO A 85 6.59 15.45 14.46
C PRO A 85 6.63 14.92 15.90
N CYS A 86 5.91 13.87 16.22
CA CYS A 86 5.82 13.32 17.58
C CYS A 86 6.70 12.08 17.73
N GLU A 87 6.64 11.42 18.89
CA GLU A 87 7.36 10.17 19.09
C GLU A 87 6.94 9.12 18.07
N THR A 88 7.92 8.42 17.53
CA THR A 88 7.71 7.43 16.47
C THR A 88 8.31 6.08 16.85
N VAL A 89 7.78 5.04 16.19
CA VAL A 89 8.40 3.72 16.13
C VAL A 89 8.86 3.53 14.70
N SER A 90 10.03 2.97 14.49
CA SER A 90 10.62 2.84 13.16
C SER A 90 10.88 1.39 12.78
N GLN A 91 10.94 1.16 11.49
CA GLN A 91 11.34 -0.13 10.91
C GLN A 91 12.18 0.13 9.67
N THR A 92 13.39 -0.43 9.69
CA THR A 92 14.30 -0.38 8.54
C THR A 92 14.08 -1.60 7.67
N TYR A 93 14.23 -1.43 6.38
CA TYR A 93 14.16 -2.52 5.40
C TYR A 93 15.17 -2.32 4.29
N ASP A 94 15.56 -3.42 3.65
CA ASP A 94 16.60 -3.38 2.63
C ASP A 94 16.04 -2.95 1.28
N LEU A 95 16.81 -2.13 0.58
CA LEU A 95 16.62 -1.77 -0.81
C LEU A 95 17.64 -2.53 -1.65
N GLU A 96 17.53 -2.44 -2.96
CA GLU A 96 18.53 -2.99 -3.86
C GLU A 96 19.90 -2.35 -3.57
N TYR A 97 19.91 -1.04 -3.30
CA TYR A 97 21.11 -0.30 -2.91
C TYR A 97 20.83 0.44 -1.61
N GLY A 98 21.34 -0.10 -0.50
CA GLY A 98 21.18 0.52 0.81
C GLY A 98 19.93 0.09 1.56
N GLN A 99 19.47 0.96 2.43
CA GLN A 99 18.33 0.71 3.31
C GLN A 99 17.42 1.90 3.35
N ALA A 100 16.14 1.65 3.67
CA ALA A 100 15.18 2.70 3.95
C ALA A 100 14.55 2.45 5.31
N THR A 101 14.07 3.51 5.94
CA THR A 101 13.40 3.43 7.24
C THR A 101 12.06 4.16 7.15
N ILE A 102 11.01 3.50 7.60
CA ILE A 102 9.70 4.13 7.74
C ILE A 102 9.32 4.20 9.20
N GLU A 103 8.46 5.15 9.50
CA GLU A 103 8.03 5.44 10.86
C GLU A 103 6.53 5.60 10.95
N MET A 104 5.99 5.27 12.12
CA MET A 104 4.60 5.57 12.48
C MET A 104 4.62 6.24 13.85
N HIS A 105 3.66 7.12 14.12
CA HIS A 105 3.50 7.70 15.45
C HIS A 105 3.27 6.58 16.47
N LYS A 106 3.93 6.71 17.64
CA LYS A 106 3.85 5.72 18.70
C LYS A 106 2.43 5.50 19.22
N ASP A 107 1.59 6.52 19.17
CA ASP A 107 0.22 6.48 19.68
C ASP A 107 -0.85 6.31 18.59
N THR A 108 -0.44 6.05 17.34
CA THR A 108 -1.39 6.04 16.22
C THR A 108 -2.24 4.77 16.16
N VAL A 109 -1.74 3.65 16.66
CA VAL A 109 -2.48 2.39 16.69
C VAL A 109 -2.90 2.09 18.12
N LYS A 110 -4.22 1.95 18.33
CA LYS A 110 -4.71 1.55 19.65
C LYS A 110 -4.49 0.05 19.84
N PRO A 111 -4.17 -0.39 21.07
CA PRO A 111 -3.91 -1.80 21.32
C PRO A 111 -5.07 -2.69 20.85
N GLY A 112 -4.74 -3.74 20.12
CA GLY A 112 -5.71 -4.69 19.60
C GLY A 112 -6.42 -4.26 18.32
N TRP A 113 -6.16 -3.05 17.81
CA TRP A 113 -6.76 -2.61 16.55
C TRP A 113 -6.33 -3.50 15.39
N LYS A 114 -7.29 -3.81 14.55
CA LYS A 114 -7.05 -4.48 13.28
C LYS A 114 -6.83 -3.40 12.22
N VAL A 115 -5.75 -3.52 11.48
CA VAL A 115 -5.31 -2.48 10.53
C VAL A 115 -5.17 -3.06 9.13
N LEU A 116 -5.79 -2.40 8.15
CA LEU A 116 -5.60 -2.69 6.73
C LEU A 116 -4.47 -1.79 6.22
N LEU A 117 -3.47 -2.39 5.59
CA LEU A 117 -2.33 -1.65 5.03
C LEU A 117 -2.59 -1.37 3.56
N VAL A 118 -2.35 -0.14 3.11
CA VAL A 118 -2.65 0.30 1.74
C VAL A 118 -1.44 0.96 1.10
N ASP A 119 -1.15 0.57 -0.13
CA ASP A 119 -0.17 1.24 -0.97
C ASP A 119 -0.67 1.27 -2.42
N ASP A 120 0.00 2.01 -3.27
CA ASP A 120 -0.34 2.07 -4.69
C ASP A 120 0.20 0.87 -5.47
N LEU A 121 1.40 0.44 -5.13
CA LEU A 121 2.12 -0.60 -5.86
C LEU A 121 2.85 -1.54 -4.90
N MET A 122 2.77 -2.83 -5.16
CA MET A 122 3.62 -3.81 -4.50
C MET A 122 4.57 -4.42 -5.51
N ALA A 123 5.86 -4.22 -5.28
CA ALA A 123 6.94 -4.82 -6.07
C ALA A 123 7.59 -5.94 -5.26
N THR A 124 8.69 -5.64 -4.58
CA THR A 124 9.39 -6.63 -3.73
C THR A 124 8.70 -6.84 -2.38
N GLY A 125 7.84 -5.91 -1.98
CA GLY A 125 7.11 -5.98 -0.71
C GLY A 125 7.84 -5.43 0.50
N GLY A 126 9.03 -4.83 0.32
CA GLY A 126 9.84 -4.32 1.44
C GLY A 126 9.12 -3.29 2.31
N THR A 127 8.50 -2.29 1.68
CA THR A 127 7.76 -1.25 2.40
C THR A 127 6.59 -1.85 3.19
N LEU A 128 5.83 -2.72 2.54
CA LEU A 128 4.66 -3.35 3.17
C LEU A 128 5.08 -4.30 4.29
N GLU A 129 6.17 -5.04 4.13
CA GLU A 129 6.72 -5.86 5.19
C GLU A 129 7.07 -5.01 6.41
N ALA A 130 7.72 -3.86 6.19
CA ALA A 130 8.05 -2.93 7.26
C ALA A 130 6.78 -2.39 7.94
N MET A 131 5.73 -2.10 7.18
CA MET A 131 4.45 -1.65 7.73
C MET A 131 3.77 -2.73 8.59
N VAL A 132 3.85 -3.99 8.17
CA VAL A 132 3.35 -5.12 8.97
C VAL A 132 4.06 -5.15 10.31
N LYS A 133 5.40 -5.09 10.29
CA LYS A 133 6.21 -5.12 11.52
C LYS A 133 5.94 -3.93 12.43
N LEU A 134 5.78 -2.72 11.86
CA LEU A 134 5.45 -1.53 12.65
C LEU A 134 4.10 -1.64 13.33
N THR A 135 3.09 -2.11 12.59
CA THR A 135 1.75 -2.29 13.15
C THR A 135 1.79 -3.24 14.34
N GLU A 136 2.53 -4.34 14.21
CA GLU A 136 2.69 -5.31 15.30
C GLU A 136 3.44 -4.72 16.49
N LYS A 137 4.51 -3.96 16.24
CA LYS A 137 5.26 -3.27 17.31
C LYS A 137 4.37 -2.33 18.11
N LEU A 138 3.38 -1.73 17.47
CA LEU A 138 2.46 -0.79 18.11
C LEU A 138 1.28 -1.46 18.80
N GLY A 139 1.24 -2.80 18.80
CA GLY A 139 0.18 -3.55 19.46
C GLY A 139 -1.06 -3.79 18.61
N GLY A 140 -1.00 -3.47 17.33
CA GLY A 140 -2.08 -3.72 16.37
C GLY A 140 -1.92 -5.05 15.66
N LYS A 141 -2.96 -5.43 14.93
CA LYS A 141 -2.96 -6.64 14.12
C LYS A 141 -3.13 -6.25 12.64
N PRO A 142 -2.11 -6.42 11.80
CA PRO A 142 -2.30 -6.24 10.36
C PRO A 142 -3.17 -7.38 9.82
N VAL A 143 -4.29 -7.04 9.20
CA VAL A 143 -5.27 -8.04 8.76
C VAL A 143 -5.31 -8.22 7.26
N GLY A 144 -4.65 -7.35 6.52
CA GLY A 144 -4.57 -7.45 5.07
C GLY A 144 -3.75 -6.33 4.48
N VAL A 145 -3.36 -6.53 3.22
CA VAL A 145 -2.68 -5.53 2.40
C VAL A 145 -3.54 -5.31 1.16
N SER A 146 -3.86 -4.05 0.87
CA SER A 146 -4.60 -3.66 -0.32
C SER A 146 -3.72 -2.75 -1.17
N VAL A 147 -3.48 -3.15 -2.41
CA VAL A 147 -2.70 -2.35 -3.36
C VAL A 147 -3.47 -2.18 -4.66
N LEU A 148 -3.23 -1.06 -5.34
CA LEU A 148 -3.80 -0.88 -6.67
C LEU A 148 -3.15 -1.85 -7.66
N MET A 149 -1.83 -1.94 -7.63
CA MET A 149 -1.06 -2.74 -8.60
C MET A 149 -0.08 -3.69 -7.93
N GLU A 150 0.05 -4.87 -8.51
CA GLU A 150 1.03 -5.87 -8.10
C GLU A 150 1.91 -6.24 -9.28
N LEU A 151 3.23 -6.21 -9.08
CA LEU A 151 4.20 -6.73 -10.05
C LEU A 151 4.60 -8.14 -9.60
N LYS A 152 3.96 -9.15 -10.16
CA LYS A 152 4.09 -10.54 -9.71
C LYS A 152 5.51 -11.10 -9.84
N GLY A 153 6.26 -10.65 -10.81
CA GLY A 153 7.63 -11.12 -11.04
C GLY A 153 8.59 -10.82 -9.89
N LEU A 154 8.24 -9.88 -9.01
CA LEU A 154 9.09 -9.49 -7.88
C LEU A 154 8.71 -10.18 -6.56
N LYS A 155 7.68 -11.02 -6.60
CA LYS A 155 7.31 -11.96 -5.52
C LYS A 155 7.01 -11.34 -4.14
N GLY A 156 6.56 -10.08 -4.11
CA GLY A 156 6.20 -9.42 -2.86
C GLY A 156 5.06 -10.10 -2.13
N ARG A 157 4.09 -10.62 -2.85
CA ARG A 157 2.91 -11.31 -2.28
C ARG A 157 3.31 -12.45 -1.35
N ALA A 158 4.21 -13.32 -1.79
CA ALA A 158 4.64 -14.47 -0.98
C ALA A 158 5.25 -14.02 0.34
N LYS A 159 6.07 -12.97 0.30
CA LYS A 159 6.70 -12.40 1.50
C LYS A 159 5.65 -11.94 2.52
N ILE A 160 4.62 -11.24 2.07
CA ILE A 160 3.59 -10.71 2.95
C ILE A 160 2.65 -11.81 3.45
N GLU A 161 2.27 -12.73 2.56
CA GLU A 161 1.39 -13.84 2.95
C GLU A 161 2.07 -14.78 3.95
N ASP A 162 3.39 -14.96 3.87
CA ASP A 162 4.16 -15.74 4.83
C ASP A 162 4.13 -15.12 6.24
N MET A 163 3.84 -13.83 6.33
CA MET A 163 3.65 -13.14 7.61
C MET A 163 2.21 -13.24 8.14
N GLY A 164 1.35 -13.99 7.45
CA GLY A 164 -0.03 -14.19 7.85
C GLY A 164 -0.99 -13.09 7.38
N CYS A 165 -0.57 -12.28 6.43
CA CYS A 165 -1.35 -11.13 5.97
C CYS A 165 -1.79 -11.33 4.52
N PRO A 166 -3.08 -11.50 4.22
CA PRO A 166 -3.53 -11.68 2.84
C PRO A 166 -3.33 -10.41 2.02
N VAL A 167 -3.06 -10.58 0.73
CA VAL A 167 -2.80 -9.48 -0.19
C VAL A 167 -3.92 -9.40 -1.24
N PHE A 168 -4.46 -8.22 -1.40
CA PHE A 168 -5.48 -7.89 -2.39
C PHE A 168 -4.90 -6.89 -3.37
N ALA A 169 -4.85 -7.25 -4.64
CA ALA A 169 -4.37 -6.37 -5.69
C ALA A 169 -5.48 -6.14 -6.70
N ALA A 170 -5.80 -4.88 -6.99
CA ALA A 170 -6.84 -4.56 -7.95
C ALA A 170 -6.40 -4.91 -9.37
N ILE A 171 -5.12 -4.73 -9.68
CA ILE A 171 -4.51 -5.06 -10.97
C ILE A 171 -3.21 -5.81 -10.73
N SER A 172 -2.90 -6.76 -11.61
CA SER A 172 -1.63 -7.49 -11.56
C SER A 172 -0.95 -7.49 -12.93
N TYR A 173 0.37 -7.40 -12.91
CA TYR A 173 1.21 -7.53 -14.09
C TYR A 173 2.23 -8.62 -13.86
N ASP A 174 2.49 -9.44 -14.88
CA ASP A 174 3.34 -10.63 -14.74
C ASP A 174 4.84 -10.32 -14.69
N GLY A 175 5.27 -9.17 -15.14
CA GLY A 175 6.68 -8.79 -15.18
C GLY A 175 7.12 -7.93 -14.00
N LYS A 176 8.22 -7.22 -14.27
CA LYS A 176 8.79 -6.21 -13.36
C LYS A 176 8.21 -4.84 -13.63
#